data_4893dea0a8d056c81dcf796b39452049
#
_entry.id   4893dea0a8d056c81dcf796b39452049
#
_cell.length_a   1.000
_cell.length_b   1.000
_cell.length_c   1.000
_cell.angle_alpha   90.00
_cell.angle_beta   90.00
_cell.angle_gamma   90.00
#
_symmetry.space_group_name_H-M   'P 1'
#
loop_
_entity.id
_entity.type
_entity.pdbx_description
1 polymer ?
#
loop_
_entity_poly.entity_id
_entity_poly.type
_entity_poly.pdbx_seq_one_letter_code
_entity_poly.pdbx_strand_id
1 'polypeptide(L)'
;ETQLDVDHVVPRNKGGSNELANLQMLCRTCNAQKRDNDDTDFRAITESYGFRDADCIFCQKECGDDELAFVVEDEYPVTEGHALVMPRRHVSDYFALHQPERNAIERILHNRQKELLSRDPSISGFNVGVNSGPSAGQTILHVHIHLIPRRDDDMDDPRGGVRGVIPEKQKYL
;
A
#
# COMPACT_ATOMS: atom_id res chain seq x y z
N GLU A 1 13.28 -14.98 -14.79
CA GLU A 1 14.48 -14.51 -14.06
C GLU A 1 14.35 -13.02 -13.81
N THR A 2 14.49 -12.60 -12.55
CA THR A 2 14.44 -11.18 -12.19
C THR A 2 15.80 -10.55 -12.51
N GLN A 3 15.84 -9.64 -13.47
CA GLN A 3 17.05 -8.88 -13.77
C GLN A 3 17.35 -7.94 -12.60
N LEU A 4 18.58 -8.03 -12.08
CA LEU A 4 19.09 -7.16 -11.03
C LEU A 4 20.01 -6.09 -11.64
N ASP A 5 19.84 -4.86 -11.15
CA ASP A 5 20.69 -3.72 -11.51
C ASP A 5 21.50 -3.29 -10.28
N VAL A 6 22.70 -2.78 -10.51
CA VAL A 6 23.48 -2.10 -9.47
C VAL A 6 23.01 -0.66 -9.36
N ASP A 7 22.64 -0.26 -8.15
CA ASP A 7 22.17 1.08 -7.84
C ASP A 7 23.04 1.74 -6.76
N HIS A 8 23.09 3.07 -6.77
CA HIS A 8 23.76 3.85 -5.72
C HIS A 8 22.78 4.17 -4.60
N VAL A 9 23.09 3.81 -3.35
CA VAL A 9 22.30 4.20 -2.17
C VAL A 9 22.12 5.71 -2.15
N VAL A 10 23.20 6.45 -2.06
CA VAL A 10 23.21 7.89 -2.30
C VAL A 10 23.47 8.12 -3.78
N PRO A 11 22.51 8.73 -4.53
CA PRO A 11 22.67 8.97 -5.95
C PRO A 11 23.90 9.79 -6.31
N ARG A 12 24.51 9.53 -7.47
CA ARG A 12 25.72 10.22 -7.92
C ARG A 12 25.54 11.73 -8.06
N ASN A 13 24.39 12.18 -8.51
CA ASN A 13 24.05 13.61 -8.60
C ASN A 13 23.91 14.30 -7.24
N LYS A 14 23.81 13.50 -6.16
CA LYS A 14 23.83 13.96 -4.75
C LYS A 14 25.18 13.72 -4.06
N GLY A 15 26.22 13.43 -4.81
CA GLY A 15 27.58 13.22 -4.28
C GLY A 15 27.88 11.79 -3.83
N GLY A 16 27.03 10.82 -4.19
CA GLY A 16 27.27 9.41 -3.88
C GLY A 16 28.52 8.85 -4.55
N SER A 17 29.32 8.09 -3.78
CA SER A 17 30.56 7.45 -4.24
C SER A 17 30.29 6.17 -5.03
N ASN A 18 31.29 5.68 -5.77
CA ASN A 18 31.28 4.37 -6.43
C ASN A 18 31.81 3.24 -5.51
N GLU A 19 32.05 3.52 -4.23
CA GLU A 19 32.51 2.52 -3.27
C GLU A 19 31.41 1.48 -3.01
N LEU A 20 31.81 0.23 -2.76
CA LEU A 20 30.85 -0.87 -2.47
C LEU A 20 29.89 -0.52 -1.32
N ALA A 21 30.33 0.28 -0.36
CA ALA A 21 29.49 0.76 0.74
C ALA A 21 28.30 1.59 0.28
N ASN A 22 28.39 2.22 -0.90
CA ASN A 22 27.30 3.00 -1.50
C ASN A 22 26.56 2.27 -2.63
N LEU A 23 26.83 0.98 -2.85
CA LEU A 23 26.19 0.21 -3.91
C LEU A 23 25.22 -0.83 -3.33
N GLN A 24 24.12 -1.04 -4.00
CA GLN A 24 23.10 -2.04 -3.67
C GLN A 24 22.57 -2.71 -4.94
N MET A 25 21.98 -3.90 -4.78
CA MET A 25 21.33 -4.62 -5.87
C MET A 25 19.82 -4.45 -5.79
N LEU A 26 19.20 -3.94 -6.85
CA LEU A 26 17.77 -3.77 -6.94
C LEU A 26 17.23 -4.50 -8.17
N CYS A 27 15.98 -4.97 -8.10
CA CYS A 27 15.29 -5.35 -9.31
C CYS A 27 15.04 -4.09 -10.17
N ARG A 28 14.94 -4.30 -11.48
CA ARG A 28 14.78 -3.20 -12.45
C ARG A 28 13.63 -2.25 -12.12
N THR A 29 12.52 -2.78 -11.61
CA THR A 29 11.36 -1.98 -11.20
C THR A 29 11.66 -1.09 -10.01
N CYS A 30 12.28 -1.65 -8.94
CA CYS A 30 12.65 -0.88 -7.76
C CYS A 30 13.70 0.18 -8.10
N ASN A 31 14.69 -0.17 -8.93
CA ASN A 31 15.70 0.76 -9.40
C ASN A 31 15.08 1.93 -10.21
N ALA A 32 14.19 1.62 -11.14
CA ALA A 32 13.49 2.63 -11.95
C ALA A 32 12.59 3.55 -11.12
N GLN A 33 12.04 3.06 -10.01
CA GLN A 33 11.18 3.86 -9.12
C GLN A 33 11.99 4.71 -8.13
N LYS A 34 13.09 4.16 -7.61
CA LYS A 34 14.01 4.90 -6.74
C LYS A 34 14.64 6.10 -7.47
N ARG A 35 15.09 5.89 -8.70
CA ARG A 35 15.77 6.91 -9.51
C ARG A 35 16.92 7.56 -8.73
N ASP A 36 17.18 8.83 -9.04
CA ASP A 36 18.20 9.68 -8.43
C ASP A 36 17.65 10.66 -7.37
N ASN A 37 16.40 10.46 -6.96
CA ASN A 37 15.73 11.30 -5.98
C ASN A 37 15.69 10.72 -4.56
N ASP A 38 15.90 9.41 -4.44
CA ASP A 38 15.76 8.64 -3.21
C ASP A 38 17.11 8.07 -2.79
N ASP A 39 17.50 8.25 -1.54
CA ASP A 39 18.73 7.75 -0.92
C ASP A 39 18.46 6.52 -0.01
N THR A 40 17.35 5.82 -0.22
CA THR A 40 17.02 4.63 0.55
C THR A 40 18.07 3.54 0.41
N ASP A 41 18.62 3.09 1.54
CA ASP A 41 19.44 1.88 1.63
C ASP A 41 18.54 0.66 1.86
N PHE A 42 18.22 -0.05 0.77
CA PHE A 42 17.39 -1.25 0.84
C PHE A 42 18.06 -2.41 1.58
N ARG A 43 19.38 -2.40 1.77
CA ARG A 43 20.09 -3.40 2.58
C ARG A 43 19.76 -3.20 4.05
N ALA A 44 19.76 -1.94 4.51
CA ALA A 44 19.45 -1.59 5.89
C ALA A 44 17.98 -1.84 6.25
N ILE A 45 17.07 -1.66 5.29
CA ILE A 45 15.63 -1.85 5.55
C ILE A 45 15.17 -3.31 5.49
N THR A 46 15.94 -4.21 4.87
CA THR A 46 15.57 -5.63 4.73
C THR A 46 15.25 -6.29 6.07
N GLU A 47 16.04 -6.01 7.10
CA GLU A 47 15.84 -6.54 8.44
C GLU A 47 14.54 -6.03 9.08
N SER A 48 14.12 -4.81 8.73
CA SER A 48 12.89 -4.21 9.26
C SER A 48 11.61 -4.91 8.78
N TYR A 49 11.64 -5.63 7.65
CA TYR A 49 10.46 -6.32 7.13
C TYR A 49 9.95 -7.45 8.03
N GLY A 50 10.78 -7.94 8.94
CA GLY A 50 10.39 -8.91 9.96
C GLY A 50 9.66 -8.30 11.16
N PHE A 51 9.65 -6.98 11.30
CA PHE A 51 9.05 -6.35 12.48
C PHE A 51 7.55 -6.56 12.54
N ARG A 52 7.08 -7.11 13.67
CA ARG A 52 5.67 -7.34 14.01
C ARG A 52 5.41 -6.80 15.41
N ASP A 53 4.21 -6.29 15.63
CA ASP A 53 3.71 -5.91 16.95
C ASP A 53 2.79 -7.03 17.45
N ALA A 54 3.11 -7.62 18.60
CA ALA A 54 2.38 -8.76 19.15
C ALA A 54 0.93 -8.41 19.55
N ASP A 55 0.68 -7.14 19.88
CA ASP A 55 -0.66 -6.67 20.28
C ASP A 55 -1.50 -6.18 19.08
N CYS A 56 -0.91 -6.14 17.89
CA CYS A 56 -1.60 -5.70 16.68
C CYS A 56 -2.41 -6.82 16.05
N ILE A 57 -3.72 -6.63 15.92
CA ILE A 57 -4.64 -7.62 15.32
C ILE A 57 -4.30 -7.96 13.87
N PHE A 58 -3.68 -7.03 13.12
CA PHE A 58 -3.26 -7.30 11.74
C PHE A 58 -1.94 -8.07 11.68
N CYS A 59 -1.01 -7.82 12.61
CA CYS A 59 0.23 -8.60 12.70
C CYS A 59 0.00 -10.07 13.06
N GLN A 60 -1.14 -10.37 13.70
CA GLN A 60 -1.53 -11.73 14.06
C GLN A 60 -2.19 -12.50 12.89
N LYS A 61 -2.51 -11.82 11.79
CA LYS A 61 -3.13 -12.45 10.62
C LYS A 61 -2.04 -13.03 9.72
N GLU A 62 -2.07 -14.34 9.52
CA GLU A 62 -1.25 -15.05 8.52
C GLU A 62 -2.11 -15.32 7.30
N CYS A 63 -1.86 -14.59 6.19
CA CYS A 63 -2.63 -14.76 4.96
C CYS A 63 -1.85 -14.33 3.72
N GLY A 64 -2.13 -15.00 2.60
CA GLY A 64 -1.57 -14.72 1.29
C GLY A 64 -0.11 -15.14 1.11
N ASP A 65 0.33 -15.17 -0.15
CA ASP A 65 1.63 -15.69 -0.57
C ASP A 65 2.68 -14.59 -0.85
N ASP A 66 2.31 -13.31 -0.74
CA ASP A 66 3.26 -12.20 -0.95
C ASP A 66 4.12 -11.98 0.30
N GLU A 67 5.42 -11.81 0.11
CA GLU A 67 6.39 -11.68 1.20
C GLU A 67 6.30 -10.35 1.96
N LEU A 68 5.80 -9.29 1.32
CA LEU A 68 5.83 -7.92 1.86
C LEU A 68 4.46 -7.36 2.22
N ALA A 69 3.38 -7.88 1.63
CA ALA A 69 2.03 -7.37 1.86
C ALA A 69 0.99 -8.49 1.80
N PHE A 70 -0.21 -8.23 2.28
CA PHE A 70 -1.33 -9.16 2.22
C PHE A 70 -2.68 -8.44 2.18
N VAL A 71 -3.74 -9.17 1.89
CA VAL A 71 -5.11 -8.69 1.84
C VAL A 71 -6.00 -9.50 2.77
N VAL A 72 -6.94 -8.83 3.42
CA VAL A 72 -8.02 -9.46 4.21
C VAL A 72 -9.35 -8.84 3.82
N GLU A 73 -10.44 -9.58 3.99
CA GLU A 73 -11.78 -9.00 3.98
C GLU A 73 -11.94 -8.09 5.19
N ASP A 74 -12.60 -6.95 5.02
CA ASP A 74 -12.95 -6.10 6.15
C ASP A 74 -14.04 -6.78 7.00
N GLU A 75 -13.86 -6.81 8.31
CA GLU A 75 -14.85 -7.39 9.24
C GLU A 75 -16.11 -6.53 9.37
N TYR A 76 -16.02 -5.25 8.97
CA TYR A 76 -17.12 -4.29 8.97
C TYR A 76 -17.28 -3.67 7.57
N PRO A 77 -17.61 -4.48 6.55
CA PRO A 77 -17.58 -4.03 5.17
C PRO A 77 -18.65 -2.97 4.90
N VAL A 78 -18.29 -1.89 4.22
CA VAL A 78 -19.25 -0.86 3.80
C VAL A 78 -20.04 -1.30 2.55
N THR A 79 -19.42 -2.19 1.75
CA THR A 79 -20.07 -2.90 0.64
C THR A 79 -19.51 -4.31 0.55
N GLU A 80 -20.24 -5.23 -0.08
CA GLU A 80 -19.76 -6.59 -0.31
C GLU A 80 -18.44 -6.59 -1.10
N GLY A 81 -17.45 -7.33 -0.60
CA GLY A 81 -16.10 -7.40 -1.17
C GLY A 81 -15.15 -6.29 -0.72
N HIS A 82 -15.55 -5.44 0.27
CA HIS A 82 -14.63 -4.49 0.88
C HIS A 82 -13.43 -5.21 1.49
N ALA A 83 -12.25 -4.87 1.05
CA ALA A 83 -11.01 -5.49 1.47
C ALA A 83 -9.99 -4.46 1.98
N LEU A 84 -9.10 -4.92 2.86
CA LEU A 84 -7.99 -4.16 3.41
C LEU A 84 -6.68 -4.76 2.90
N VAL A 85 -5.84 -3.94 2.29
CA VAL A 85 -4.50 -4.32 1.83
C VAL A 85 -3.47 -3.62 2.71
N MET A 86 -2.51 -4.38 3.23
CA MET A 86 -1.55 -3.86 4.19
C MET A 86 -0.18 -4.51 4.07
N PRO A 87 0.90 -3.84 4.52
CA PRO A 87 2.22 -4.44 4.58
C PRO A 87 2.27 -5.51 5.68
N ARG A 88 3.18 -6.48 5.57
CA ARG A 88 3.44 -7.42 6.65
C ARG A 88 4.19 -6.79 7.82
N ARG A 89 5.10 -5.85 7.53
CA ARG A 89 5.80 -5.08 8.55
C ARG A 89 4.82 -4.20 9.31
N HIS A 90 4.90 -4.23 10.64
CA HIS A 90 4.14 -3.28 11.45
C HIS A 90 4.67 -1.86 11.23
N VAL A 91 3.85 -1.04 10.60
CA VAL A 91 4.09 0.38 10.37
C VAL A 91 2.75 1.11 10.41
N SER A 92 2.68 2.19 11.17
CA SER A 92 1.43 2.93 11.37
C SER A 92 1.15 3.97 10.29
N ASP A 93 2.20 4.56 9.72
CA ASP A 93 2.07 5.68 8.79
C ASP A 93 2.26 5.22 7.34
N TYR A 94 1.32 5.59 6.47
CA TYR A 94 1.40 5.35 5.03
C TYR A 94 2.66 5.94 4.39
N PHE A 95 3.08 7.11 4.86
CA PHE A 95 4.26 7.81 4.32
C PHE A 95 5.59 7.17 4.75
N ALA A 96 5.56 6.32 5.78
CA ALA A 96 6.71 5.53 6.22
C ALA A 96 6.84 4.16 5.52
N LEU A 97 5.97 3.85 4.56
CA LEU A 97 6.09 2.67 3.72
C LEU A 97 7.34 2.75 2.84
N HIS A 98 8.10 1.66 2.77
CA HIS A 98 9.19 1.52 1.83
C HIS A 98 8.67 1.25 0.41
N GLN A 99 9.46 1.60 -0.61
CA GLN A 99 9.03 1.42 -1.99
C GLN A 99 8.68 -0.03 -2.36
N PRO A 100 9.42 -1.06 -1.92
CA PRO A 100 9.03 -2.45 -2.15
C PRO A 100 7.66 -2.82 -1.56
N GLU A 101 7.31 -2.30 -0.39
CA GLU A 101 5.99 -2.51 0.23
C GLU A 101 4.88 -1.85 -0.58
N ARG A 102 5.09 -0.61 -1.05
CA ARG A 102 4.14 0.09 -1.93
C ARG A 102 3.91 -0.70 -3.21
N ASN A 103 4.96 -1.25 -3.81
CA ASN A 103 4.85 -2.07 -5.02
C ASN A 103 4.07 -3.36 -4.78
N ALA A 104 4.28 -4.01 -3.62
CA ALA A 104 3.54 -5.20 -3.23
C ALA A 104 2.05 -4.88 -3.01
N ILE A 105 1.75 -3.81 -2.29
CA ILE A 105 0.39 -3.32 -2.05
C ILE A 105 -0.32 -3.03 -3.38
N GLU A 106 0.32 -2.29 -4.28
CA GLU A 106 -0.23 -1.94 -5.60
C GLU A 106 -0.56 -3.20 -6.42
N ARG A 107 0.34 -4.18 -6.43
CA ARG A 107 0.13 -5.47 -7.11
C ARG A 107 -1.07 -6.22 -6.53
N ILE A 108 -1.20 -6.26 -5.20
CA ILE A 108 -2.32 -6.93 -4.52
C ILE A 108 -3.64 -6.21 -4.81
N LEU A 109 -3.67 -4.87 -4.76
CA LEU A 109 -4.85 -4.08 -5.11
C LEU A 109 -5.35 -4.40 -6.52
N HIS A 110 -4.45 -4.43 -7.51
CA HIS A 110 -4.80 -4.79 -8.88
C HIS A 110 -5.32 -6.23 -9.03
N ASN A 111 -4.69 -7.18 -8.35
CA ASN A 111 -5.12 -8.58 -8.40
C ASN A 111 -6.50 -8.74 -7.75
N ARG A 112 -6.71 -8.11 -6.60
CA ARG A 112 -7.98 -8.16 -5.89
C ARG A 112 -9.10 -7.49 -6.67
N GLN A 113 -8.84 -6.35 -7.31
CA GLN A 113 -9.78 -5.70 -8.23
C GLN A 113 -10.22 -6.65 -9.34
N LYS A 114 -9.28 -7.29 -10.03
CA LYS A 114 -9.60 -8.24 -11.11
C LYS A 114 -10.42 -9.43 -10.63
N GLU A 115 -10.07 -9.96 -9.46
CA GLU A 115 -10.80 -11.05 -8.84
C GLU A 115 -12.25 -10.66 -8.55
N LEU A 116 -12.46 -9.51 -7.91
CA LEU A 116 -13.78 -8.99 -7.59
C LEU A 116 -14.64 -8.77 -8.84
N LEU A 117 -14.09 -8.13 -9.88
CA LEU A 117 -14.78 -7.92 -11.16
C LEU A 117 -15.14 -9.23 -11.86
N SER A 118 -14.32 -10.29 -11.69
CA SER A 118 -14.62 -11.60 -12.29
C SER A 118 -15.73 -12.35 -11.56
N ARG A 119 -15.87 -12.10 -10.26
CA ARG A 119 -16.91 -12.73 -9.40
C ARG A 119 -18.22 -12.00 -9.43
N ASP A 120 -18.19 -10.68 -9.54
CA ASP A 120 -19.37 -9.83 -9.47
C ASP A 120 -19.35 -8.76 -10.59
N PRO A 121 -20.01 -9.04 -11.71
CA PRO A 121 -20.12 -8.09 -12.82
C PRO A 121 -20.94 -6.83 -12.52
N SER A 122 -21.65 -6.77 -11.38
CA SER A 122 -22.38 -5.57 -10.97
C SER A 122 -21.49 -4.47 -10.41
N ILE A 123 -20.23 -4.77 -10.12
CA ILE A 123 -19.27 -3.77 -9.67
C ILE A 123 -18.93 -2.82 -10.82
N SER A 124 -19.30 -1.56 -10.68
CA SER A 124 -19.10 -0.49 -11.67
C SER A 124 -17.96 0.47 -11.32
N GLY A 125 -17.42 0.41 -10.08
CA GLY A 125 -16.35 1.29 -9.62
C GLY A 125 -15.68 0.83 -8.34
N PHE A 126 -14.65 1.59 -7.93
CA PHE A 126 -13.95 1.37 -6.67
C PHE A 126 -13.60 2.69 -5.99
N ASN A 127 -13.69 2.72 -4.66
CA ASN A 127 -12.96 3.70 -3.87
C ASN A 127 -11.72 3.03 -3.26
N VAL A 128 -10.59 3.72 -3.38
CA VAL A 128 -9.33 3.31 -2.74
C VAL A 128 -8.89 4.44 -1.82
N GLY A 129 -8.58 4.12 -0.57
CA GLY A 129 -8.22 5.13 0.40
C GLY A 129 -7.43 4.57 1.58
N VAL A 130 -6.75 5.46 2.30
CA VAL A 130 -6.00 5.14 3.52
C VAL A 130 -6.23 6.22 4.56
N ASN A 131 -6.40 5.81 5.81
CA ASN A 131 -6.41 6.71 6.94
C ASN A 131 -5.01 6.71 7.58
N SER A 132 -4.33 7.85 7.61
CA SER A 132 -3.01 7.99 8.21
C SER A 132 -3.09 9.02 9.34
N GLY A 133 -2.96 8.55 10.56
CA GLY A 133 -3.10 9.32 11.78
C GLY A 133 -4.53 9.44 12.34
N PRO A 134 -4.63 9.76 13.65
CA PRO A 134 -5.91 9.77 14.36
C PRO A 134 -6.94 10.77 13.79
N SER A 135 -6.50 11.95 13.37
CA SER A 135 -7.38 12.97 12.76
C SER A 135 -7.95 12.56 11.42
N ALA A 136 -7.33 11.58 10.76
CA ALA A 136 -7.83 10.97 9.52
C ALA A 136 -8.75 9.76 9.79
N GLY A 137 -8.99 9.41 11.07
CA GLY A 137 -9.84 8.29 11.44
C GLY A 137 -9.13 6.93 11.51
N GLN A 138 -7.80 6.91 11.57
CA GLN A 138 -7.06 5.67 11.77
C GLN A 138 -7.28 5.14 13.20
N THR A 139 -7.91 3.98 13.32
CA THR A 139 -8.21 3.32 14.60
C THR A 139 -7.22 2.22 14.96
N ILE A 140 -6.63 1.56 13.96
CA ILE A 140 -5.61 0.53 14.13
C ILE A 140 -4.29 1.08 13.60
N LEU A 141 -3.27 1.14 14.46
CA LEU A 141 -1.96 1.72 14.14
C LEU A 141 -1.07 0.75 13.33
N HIS A 142 -1.65 0.14 12.33
CA HIS A 142 -1.01 -0.60 11.27
C HIS A 142 -1.62 -0.11 9.97
N VAL A 143 -0.82 0.45 9.07
CA VAL A 143 -1.34 1.04 7.84
C VAL A 143 -2.09 0.00 7.01
N HIS A 144 -3.28 0.35 6.57
CA HIS A 144 -4.12 -0.48 5.72
C HIS A 144 -4.83 0.39 4.68
N ILE A 145 -4.87 -0.11 3.48
CA ILE A 145 -5.48 0.55 2.34
C ILE A 145 -6.82 -0.13 2.06
N HIS A 146 -7.89 0.64 2.11
CA HIS A 146 -9.23 0.19 1.78
C HIS A 146 -9.37 0.04 0.27
N LEU A 147 -9.90 -1.09 -0.17
CA LEU A 147 -10.40 -1.32 -1.53
C LEU A 147 -11.90 -1.59 -1.42
N ILE A 148 -12.71 -0.63 -1.80
CA ILE A 148 -14.16 -0.65 -1.64
C ILE A 148 -14.83 -0.77 -3.00
N PRO A 149 -15.38 -1.94 -3.36
CA PRO A 149 -16.17 -2.08 -4.57
C PRO A 149 -17.43 -1.22 -4.51
N ARG A 150 -17.79 -0.61 -5.63
CA ARG A 150 -18.97 0.22 -5.74
C ARG A 150 -19.89 -0.35 -6.83
N ARG A 151 -21.16 -0.20 -6.60
CA ARG A 151 -22.23 -0.65 -7.52
C ARG A 151 -23.14 0.52 -7.84
N ASP A 152 -23.82 0.46 -8.96
CA ASP A 152 -24.86 1.45 -9.27
C ASP A 152 -25.94 1.38 -8.18
N ASP A 153 -26.43 2.54 -7.78
CA ASP A 153 -27.46 2.71 -6.75
C ASP A 153 -27.07 2.27 -5.31
N ASP A 154 -25.80 2.01 -5.02
CA ASP A 154 -25.34 1.73 -3.66
C ASP A 154 -25.31 3.00 -2.77
N MET A 155 -25.44 4.16 -3.37
CA MET A 155 -25.55 5.47 -2.73
C MET A 155 -26.33 6.44 -3.64
N ASP A 156 -27.25 7.23 -3.09
CA ASP A 156 -28.09 8.18 -3.84
C ASP A 156 -27.30 9.18 -4.68
N ASP A 157 -26.19 9.71 -4.14
CA ASP A 157 -25.33 10.67 -4.83
C ASP A 157 -23.87 10.45 -4.50
N PRO A 158 -23.13 9.66 -5.30
CA PRO A 158 -21.73 9.31 -5.04
C PRO A 158 -20.73 10.43 -5.37
N ARG A 159 -21.18 11.58 -5.89
CA ARG A 159 -20.28 12.68 -6.26
C ARG A 159 -19.41 13.12 -5.09
N GLY A 160 -18.12 13.36 -5.39
CA GLY A 160 -17.14 13.73 -4.41
C GLY A 160 -16.50 12.55 -3.67
N GLY A 161 -17.07 11.33 -3.72
CA GLY A 161 -16.44 10.09 -3.27
C GLY A 161 -15.60 10.23 -1.98
N VAL A 162 -14.29 10.08 -2.10
CA VAL A 162 -13.30 10.18 -1.00
C VAL A 162 -13.36 11.51 -0.23
N ARG A 163 -13.87 12.60 -0.83
CA ARG A 163 -14.07 13.88 -0.11
C ARG A 163 -15.12 13.78 1.01
N GLY A 164 -15.92 12.71 1.02
CA GLY A 164 -16.88 12.42 2.09
C GLY A 164 -16.27 12.22 3.48
N VAL A 165 -14.93 12.18 3.59
CA VAL A 165 -14.20 12.25 4.88
C VAL A 165 -14.54 13.51 5.68
N ILE A 166 -15.02 14.57 5.00
CA ILE A 166 -15.64 15.75 5.61
C ILE A 166 -17.00 15.92 4.92
N PRO A 167 -18.11 15.42 5.51
CA PRO A 167 -19.40 15.29 4.84
C PRO A 167 -19.92 16.60 4.25
N GLU A 168 -19.78 17.73 4.96
CA GLU A 168 -20.22 19.04 4.50
C GLU A 168 -19.41 19.58 3.30
N LYS A 169 -18.27 18.95 3.00
CA LYS A 169 -17.38 19.30 1.89
C LYS A 169 -17.33 18.25 0.79
N GLN A 170 -18.08 17.18 0.90
CA GLN A 170 -18.10 16.09 -0.07
C GLN A 170 -18.49 16.59 -1.46
N LYS A 171 -19.60 17.30 -1.55
CA LYS A 171 -20.13 17.79 -2.82
C LYS A 171 -19.48 19.11 -3.23
N TYR A 172 -19.21 19.26 -4.51
CA TYR A 172 -18.79 20.51 -5.15
C TYR A 172 -19.81 20.87 -6.24
N LEU A 173 -19.88 22.16 -6.57
CA LEU A 173 -20.81 22.71 -7.53
C LEU A 173 -20.58 22.16 -8.95
#